data_29a6220f7d8284807dfc4ecf03b8b5d6
#
_entry.id   29a6220f7d8284807dfc4ecf03b8b5d6
#
_cell.length_a   1.000
_cell.length_b   1.000
_cell.length_c   1.000
_cell.angle_alpha   90.00
_cell.angle_beta   90.00
_cell.angle_gamma   90.00
#
_symmetry.space_group_name_H-M   'P 1'
#
loop_
_entity.id
_entity.type
_entity.pdbx_description
1 polymer ?
#
loop_
_entity_poly.entity_id
_entity_poly.type
_entity_poly.pdbx_seq_one_letter_code
_entity_poly.pdbx_strand_id
1 'polypeptide(L)'
;MRLLKIVGLVALAACGAQGASAQSTGYSGRWLFSGLILSGRTAISFAQVCDIAQTGAQFAGLCRGPNGGCSAVGVINGGAVDLTCQLSNPGNPALSGVLTFHGAVAPDAVVRGTVVHSKAPGTTGQAAMMRI
;
A
#
# COMPACT_ATOMS: atom_id res chain seq x y z
N MET A 1 19.68 -2.26 -47.99
CA MET A 1 19.37 -2.13 -47.57
C MET A 1 18.60 -2.06 -46.83
N ARG A 2 18.36 -2.07 -46.81
CA ARG A 2 17.66 -2.05 -46.28
C ARG A 2 17.39 -2.36 -45.13
N LEU A 3 17.85 -2.49 -44.75
CA LEU A 3 17.74 -2.70 -43.67
C LEU A 3 17.54 -2.19 -42.73
N LEU A 4 17.80 -1.87 -42.75
CA LEU A 4 17.65 -1.54 -41.84
C LEU A 4 17.11 -1.08 -41.17
N LYS A 5 17.22 -1.00 -41.48
CA LYS A 5 16.73 -0.36 -41.02
C LYS A 5 15.78 -0.57 -40.30
N ILE A 6 15.78 -0.96 -40.30
CA ILE A 6 14.98 -1.15 -39.79
C ILE A 6 14.84 -1.36 -38.60
N VAL A 7 15.21 -1.48 -38.43
CA VAL A 7 15.22 -1.64 -37.49
C VAL A 7 15.08 -0.99 -36.46
N GLY A 8 15.40 -0.56 -36.71
CA GLY A 8 15.49 0.07 -35.83
C GLY A 8 14.52 0.38 -35.06
N LEU A 9 14.34 0.24 -35.47
CA LEU A 9 13.61 0.60 -34.83
C LEU A 9 13.06 0.11 -33.92
N VAL A 10 13.09 -0.30 -33.96
CA VAL A 10 12.59 -0.99 -33.17
C VAL A 10 12.95 -0.83 -31.91
N ALA A 11 13.87 -0.76 -31.89
CA ALA A 11 14.35 -0.54 -30.70
C ALA A 11 13.68 0.46 -29.90
N LEU A 12 13.40 1.13 -30.47
CA LEU A 12 12.87 2.08 -29.79
C LEU A 12 11.73 1.75 -29.12
N ALA A 13 11.18 1.07 -29.62
CA ALA A 13 9.99 0.69 -29.00
C ALA A 13 10.23 0.21 -27.66
N ALA A 14 11.26 -0.42 -27.47
CA ALA A 14 11.58 -0.88 -26.16
C ALA A 14 11.62 0.22 -25.18
N CYS A 15 11.92 1.38 -25.59
CA CYS A 15 12.00 2.45 -24.66
C CYS A 15 10.70 2.83 -24.05
N GLY A 16 9.66 2.74 -24.81
CA GLY A 16 8.36 3.05 -24.25
C GLY A 16 8.01 2.07 -23.15
N ALA A 17 8.34 0.86 -23.35
CA ALA A 17 8.05 -0.12 -22.34
C ALA A 17 8.80 0.14 -21.07
N GLN A 18 9.96 0.70 -21.16
CA GLN A 18 10.75 0.95 -19.99
C GLN A 18 10.12 1.96 -19.06
N GLY A 19 9.46 2.93 -19.60
CA GLY A 19 8.81 3.90 -18.75
C GLY A 19 7.78 3.27 -17.87
N ALA A 20 7.00 2.36 -18.41
CA ALA A 20 6.00 1.67 -17.61
C ALA A 20 6.64 0.80 -16.54
N SER A 21 7.74 0.16 -16.84
CA SER A 21 8.42 -0.66 -15.85
C SER A 21 8.89 0.15 -14.67
N ALA A 22 9.45 1.29 -14.92
CA ALA A 22 9.95 2.12 -13.85
C ALA A 22 8.84 2.52 -12.90
N GLN A 23 7.66 2.76 -13.42
CA GLN A 23 6.55 3.15 -12.57
C GLN A 23 6.03 2.00 -11.74
N SER A 24 6.09 0.78 -12.29
CA SER A 24 5.52 -0.37 -11.61
C SER A 24 6.30 -0.79 -10.39
N THR A 25 7.51 -0.27 -10.18
CA THR A 25 8.31 -0.63 -9.03
C THR A 25 8.27 0.42 -7.93
N GLY A 26 7.42 1.40 -8.05
CA GLY A 26 7.45 2.57 -7.19
C GLY A 26 7.08 2.32 -5.74
N TYR A 27 6.42 1.22 -5.42
CA TYR A 27 5.92 0.97 -4.08
C TYR A 27 6.71 -0.06 -3.30
N SER A 28 7.67 -0.74 -3.91
CA SER A 28 8.52 -1.66 -3.15
C SER A 28 9.40 -0.88 -2.18
N GLY A 29 9.58 -1.41 -0.99
CA GLY A 29 10.41 -0.78 0.01
C GLY A 29 9.76 -0.75 1.37
N ARG A 30 10.26 0.11 2.22
CA ARG A 30 9.79 0.21 3.61
C ARG A 30 8.87 1.40 3.76
N TRP A 31 7.74 1.16 4.42
CA TRP A 31 6.68 2.14 4.59
C TRP A 31 6.20 2.18 6.02
N LEU A 32 5.79 3.35 6.47
CA LEU A 32 5.03 3.50 7.71
C LEU A 32 3.56 3.58 7.36
N PHE A 33 2.77 2.67 7.90
CA PHE A 33 1.32 2.65 7.75
C PHE A 33 0.72 2.99 9.11
N SER A 34 0.03 4.11 9.21
CA SER A 34 -0.50 4.57 10.49
C SER A 34 -1.87 5.18 10.32
N GLY A 35 -2.66 5.11 11.37
CA GLY A 35 -4.01 5.66 11.32
C GLY A 35 -4.70 5.69 12.65
N LEU A 36 -5.92 6.25 12.62
CA LEU A 36 -6.75 6.42 13.80
C LEU A 36 -8.20 6.24 13.43
N ILE A 37 -8.89 5.39 14.16
CA ILE A 37 -10.33 5.17 14.03
C ILE A 37 -10.97 5.50 15.36
N LEU A 38 -11.93 6.43 15.37
CA LEU A 38 -12.65 6.81 16.56
C LEU A 38 -14.07 6.23 16.49
N SER A 39 -14.43 5.38 17.43
CA SER A 39 -15.73 4.74 17.47
C SER A 39 -16.33 4.93 18.86
N GLY A 40 -17.19 5.92 18.99
CA GLY A 40 -17.76 6.29 20.27
C GLY A 40 -16.66 6.72 21.23
N ARG A 41 -16.50 5.96 22.30
CA ARG A 41 -15.45 6.25 23.28
C ARG A 41 -14.18 5.46 23.03
N THR A 42 -14.16 4.65 21.99
CA THR A 42 -13.04 3.77 21.69
C THR A 42 -12.20 4.41 20.59
N ALA A 43 -10.91 4.42 20.79
CA ALA A 43 -9.96 4.85 19.78
C ALA A 43 -9.08 3.66 19.41
N ILE A 44 -9.01 3.36 18.12
CA ILE A 44 -8.11 2.35 17.60
C ILE A 44 -7.02 3.10 16.83
N SER A 45 -5.83 3.12 17.38
CA SER A 45 -4.71 3.74 16.69
C SER A 45 -3.70 2.65 16.36
N PHE A 46 -3.03 2.81 15.24
CA PHE A 46 -2.04 1.85 14.81
C PHE A 46 -0.89 2.56 14.10
N ALA A 47 0.26 1.96 14.19
CA ALA A 47 1.46 2.39 13.47
C ALA A 47 2.27 1.13 13.18
N GLN A 48 2.45 0.84 11.91
CA GLN A 48 3.11 -0.37 11.46
C GLN A 48 4.21 0.01 10.48
N VAL A 49 5.37 -0.60 10.66
CA VAL A 49 6.43 -0.51 9.65
C VAL A 49 6.31 -1.72 8.75
N CYS A 50 6.11 -1.48 7.48
CA CYS A 50 5.83 -2.52 6.50
C CYS A 50 6.96 -2.63 5.50
N ASP A 51 7.38 -3.86 5.22
CA ASP A 51 8.29 -4.15 4.12
C ASP A 51 7.43 -4.66 2.98
N ILE A 52 7.34 -3.87 1.92
CA ILE A 52 6.42 -4.09 0.80
C ILE A 52 7.19 -4.56 -0.42
N ALA A 53 6.66 -5.57 -1.08
CA ALA A 53 7.14 -6.03 -2.38
C ALA A 53 6.01 -5.90 -3.39
N GLN A 54 6.26 -5.16 -4.46
CA GLN A 54 5.28 -4.94 -5.51
C GLN A 54 5.60 -5.82 -6.72
N THR A 55 4.57 -6.41 -7.29
CA THR A 55 4.64 -7.16 -8.53
C THR A 55 3.49 -6.71 -9.42
N GLY A 56 3.81 -5.94 -10.45
CA GLY A 56 2.77 -5.36 -11.29
C GLY A 56 1.90 -4.40 -10.50
N ALA A 57 0.61 -4.63 -10.55
CA ALA A 57 -0.36 -3.81 -9.83
C ALA A 57 -0.66 -4.35 -8.43
N GLN A 58 -0.01 -5.42 -8.00
CA GLN A 58 -0.26 -6.02 -6.70
C GLN A 58 0.93 -5.84 -5.79
N PHE A 59 0.67 -5.81 -4.50
CA PHE A 59 1.74 -5.78 -3.53
C PHE A 59 1.39 -6.63 -2.30
N ALA A 60 2.42 -7.04 -1.59
CA ALA A 60 2.28 -7.78 -0.36
C ALA A 60 3.43 -7.43 0.55
N GLY A 61 3.22 -7.58 1.84
CA GLY A 61 4.26 -7.29 2.79
C GLY A 61 3.93 -7.74 4.19
N LEU A 62 4.94 -7.67 5.03
CA LEU A 62 4.80 -7.93 6.45
C LEU A 62 5.05 -6.64 7.19
N CYS A 63 4.18 -6.36 8.14
CA CYS A 63 4.25 -5.16 8.95
C CYS A 63 4.39 -5.53 10.41
N ARG A 64 5.00 -4.66 11.18
CA ARG A 64 5.12 -4.85 12.61
C ARG A 64 5.10 -3.52 13.33
N GLY A 65 4.63 -3.54 14.56
CA GLY A 65 4.54 -2.34 15.36
C GLY A 65 4.04 -2.66 16.75
N PRO A 66 3.80 -1.63 17.57
CA PRO A 66 3.35 -1.84 18.94
C PRO A 66 1.97 -2.49 19.02
N ASN A 67 1.21 -2.44 17.95
CA ASN A 67 -0.13 -3.04 17.90
C ASN A 67 -0.11 -4.46 17.34
N GLY A 68 1.05 -5.10 17.34
CA GLY A 68 1.19 -6.45 16.83
C GLY A 68 1.66 -6.47 15.38
N GLY A 69 1.59 -7.61 14.77
CA GLY A 69 2.01 -7.82 13.40
C GLY A 69 0.84 -7.76 12.44
N CYS A 70 1.16 -7.53 11.17
CA CYS A 70 0.16 -7.39 10.13
C CYS A 70 0.69 -8.01 8.84
N SER A 71 -0.13 -8.84 8.20
CA SER A 71 0.13 -9.29 6.83
C SER A 71 -0.68 -8.39 5.92
N ALA A 72 0.01 -7.68 5.03
CA ALA A 72 -0.61 -6.72 4.14
C ALA A 72 -0.62 -7.24 2.71
N VAL A 73 -1.74 -7.09 2.04
CA VAL A 73 -1.86 -7.33 0.61
C VAL A 73 -2.67 -6.21 0.02
N GLY A 74 -2.41 -5.89 -1.23
CA GLY A 74 -3.12 -4.80 -1.85
C GLY A 74 -2.97 -4.71 -3.35
N VAL A 75 -3.64 -3.71 -3.90
CA VAL A 75 -3.68 -3.45 -5.33
C VAL A 75 -3.44 -1.96 -5.54
N ILE A 76 -2.67 -1.65 -6.56
CA ILE A 76 -2.41 -0.29 -6.99
C ILE A 76 -3.07 -0.10 -8.34
N ASN A 77 -3.89 0.94 -8.46
CA ASN A 77 -4.60 1.22 -9.69
C ASN A 77 -4.49 2.73 -9.97
N GLY A 78 -3.55 3.07 -10.84
CA GLY A 78 -3.23 4.48 -11.03
C GLY A 78 -2.65 5.06 -9.76
N GLY A 79 -3.24 6.12 -9.27
CA GLY A 79 -2.82 6.71 -8.00
C GLY A 79 -3.57 6.17 -6.80
N ALA A 80 -4.47 5.20 -6.99
CA ALA A 80 -5.27 4.63 -5.90
C ALA A 80 -4.59 3.41 -5.32
N VAL A 81 -4.64 3.26 -4.00
CA VAL A 81 -4.05 2.14 -3.28
C VAL A 81 -5.12 1.54 -2.39
N ASP A 82 -5.39 0.25 -2.59
CA ASP A 82 -6.29 -0.50 -1.74
C ASP A 82 -5.48 -1.55 -1.00
N LEU A 83 -5.57 -1.55 0.32
CA LEU A 83 -4.76 -2.42 1.15
C LEU A 83 -5.62 -3.09 2.20
N THR A 84 -5.37 -4.37 2.42
CA THR A 84 -5.96 -5.13 3.51
C THR A 84 -4.84 -5.63 4.40
N CYS A 85 -4.97 -5.40 5.69
CA CYS A 85 -3.96 -5.76 6.67
C CYS A 85 -4.58 -6.66 7.72
N GLN A 86 -4.12 -7.89 7.78
CA GLN A 86 -4.58 -8.84 8.79
C GLN A 86 -3.75 -8.63 10.04
N LEU A 87 -4.30 -7.88 10.97
CA LEU A 87 -3.62 -7.47 12.20
C LEU A 87 -3.80 -8.53 13.28
N SER A 88 -2.71 -8.89 13.93
CA SER A 88 -2.73 -9.87 15.02
C SER A 88 -1.99 -9.30 16.21
N ASN A 89 -2.69 -9.17 17.32
CA ASN A 89 -2.10 -8.70 18.57
C ASN A 89 -2.47 -9.67 19.68
N PRO A 90 -1.60 -10.65 19.98
CA PRO A 90 -1.90 -11.63 21.01
C PRO A 90 -2.07 -11.02 22.40
N GLY A 91 -1.40 -9.91 22.66
CA GLY A 91 -1.46 -9.24 23.95
C GLY A 91 -2.73 -8.44 24.16
N ASN A 92 -3.41 -8.09 23.06
CA ASN A 92 -4.66 -7.35 23.13
C ASN A 92 -5.55 -7.77 21.97
N PRO A 93 -6.33 -8.87 22.15
CA PRO A 93 -7.17 -9.39 21.07
C PRO A 93 -8.19 -8.41 20.53
N ALA A 94 -8.53 -7.38 21.29
CA ALA A 94 -9.46 -6.37 20.80
C ALA A 94 -8.91 -5.58 19.63
N LEU A 95 -7.60 -5.56 19.47
CA LEU A 95 -6.95 -4.89 18.34
C LEU A 95 -6.72 -5.81 17.16
N SER A 96 -6.90 -7.12 17.34
CA SER A 96 -6.77 -8.07 16.23
C SER A 96 -7.97 -7.96 15.32
N GLY A 97 -7.73 -8.14 14.02
CA GLY A 97 -8.78 -8.07 13.02
C GLY A 97 -8.22 -7.60 11.68
N VAL A 98 -9.10 -7.14 10.82
CA VAL A 98 -8.73 -6.73 9.49
C VAL A 98 -8.87 -5.22 9.36
N LEU A 99 -7.78 -4.57 8.96
CA LEU A 99 -7.81 -3.17 8.56
C LEU A 99 -7.96 -3.13 7.04
N THR A 100 -8.90 -2.36 6.56
CA THR A 100 -9.10 -2.13 5.13
C THR A 100 -8.86 -0.65 4.86
N PHE A 101 -7.91 -0.37 3.98
CA PHE A 101 -7.48 0.98 3.67
C PHE A 101 -7.70 1.28 2.20
N HIS A 102 -8.29 2.45 1.93
CA HIS A 102 -8.44 2.98 0.59
C HIS A 102 -7.80 4.35 0.55
N GLY A 103 -6.75 4.49 -0.21
CA GLY A 103 -6.01 5.74 -0.27
C GLY A 103 -5.67 6.16 -1.68
N ALA A 104 -5.13 7.36 -1.77
CA ALA A 104 -4.67 7.92 -3.02
C ALA A 104 -3.34 8.61 -2.77
N VAL A 105 -2.45 8.52 -3.76
CA VAL A 105 -1.14 9.14 -3.70
C VAL A 105 -1.30 10.65 -3.87
N ALA A 106 -0.78 11.40 -2.90
CA ALA A 106 -0.77 12.85 -2.97
C ALA A 106 0.52 13.33 -3.66
N PRO A 107 0.58 14.62 -4.04
CA PRO A 107 1.78 15.17 -4.70
C PRO A 107 3.06 15.00 -3.90
N ASP A 108 2.97 14.88 -2.58
CA ASP A 108 4.13 14.66 -1.72
C ASP A 108 4.50 13.18 -1.61
N ALA A 109 3.89 12.32 -2.42
CA ALA A 109 4.11 10.88 -2.45
C ALA A 109 3.62 10.14 -1.20
N VAL A 110 2.92 10.81 -0.32
CA VAL A 110 2.25 10.16 0.81
C VAL A 110 0.90 9.64 0.33
N VAL A 111 0.56 8.41 0.69
CA VAL A 111 -0.75 7.83 0.37
C VAL A 111 -1.66 8.10 1.55
N ARG A 112 -2.71 8.88 1.33
CA ARG A 112 -3.67 9.22 2.38
C ARG A 112 -5.05 8.71 2.04
N GLY A 113 -5.79 8.31 3.05
CA GLY A 113 -7.12 7.80 2.79
C GLY A 113 -7.87 7.42 4.04
N THR A 114 -8.81 6.53 3.85
CA THR A 114 -9.72 6.08 4.90
C THR A 114 -9.42 4.64 5.27
N VAL A 115 -9.72 4.29 6.51
CA VAL A 115 -9.47 2.96 7.03
C VAL A 115 -10.65 2.50 7.87
N VAL A 116 -10.94 1.20 7.81
CA VAL A 116 -11.98 0.57 8.61
C VAL A 116 -11.36 -0.64 9.30
N HIS A 117 -11.73 -0.86 10.56
CA HIS A 117 -11.34 -2.03 11.30
C HIS A 117 -12.53 -2.98 11.39
N SER A 118 -12.30 -4.27 11.22
CA SER A 118 -13.38 -5.25 11.21
C SER A 118 -14.18 -5.31 12.52
N LYS A 119 -13.61 -4.87 13.62
CA LYS A 119 -14.31 -4.83 14.91
C LYS A 119 -15.03 -3.51 15.16
N ALA A 120 -14.97 -2.58 14.21
CA ALA A 120 -15.72 -1.33 14.26
C ALA A 120 -16.26 -1.04 12.85
N PRO A 121 -17.08 -1.93 12.29
CA PRO A 121 -17.41 -1.88 10.85
C PRO A 121 -18.19 -0.66 10.41
N GLY A 122 -18.86 0.01 11.33
CA GLY A 122 -19.62 1.20 10.98
C GLY A 122 -18.82 2.49 11.08
N THR A 123 -17.54 2.42 11.39
CA THR A 123 -16.74 3.60 11.66
C THR A 123 -15.57 3.70 10.71
N THR A 124 -15.44 4.85 10.05
CA THR A 124 -14.34 5.12 9.13
C THR A 124 -13.33 6.02 9.82
N GLY A 125 -12.07 5.63 9.76
CA GLY A 125 -10.98 6.44 10.27
C GLY A 125 -10.11 6.98 9.16
N GLN A 126 -9.02 7.60 9.55
CA GLN A 126 -8.03 8.19 8.63
C GLN A 126 -6.71 7.45 8.77
N ALA A 127 -6.06 7.25 7.66
CA ALA A 127 -4.78 6.56 7.63
C ALA A 127 -3.89 7.09 6.52
N ALA A 128 -2.62 6.81 6.65
CA ALA A 128 -1.64 7.20 5.65
C ALA A 128 -0.52 6.17 5.57
N MET A 129 0.06 6.05 4.39
CA MET A 129 1.28 5.30 4.16
C MET A 129 2.36 6.26 3.70
N MET A 130 3.51 6.17 4.33
CA MET A 130 4.61 7.06 4.06
C MET A 130 5.89 6.23 3.93
N ARG A 131 6.67 6.50 2.88
CA ARG A 131 7.93 5.79 2.69
C ARG A 131 8.95 6.25 3.74
N ILE A 132 9.70 5.32 4.27
CA ILE A 132 10.74 5.63 5.27
C ILE A 132 12.08 4.98 4.93
#